data_297fcc4fbeb218d9819b294842d0d366
#
_entry.id   297fcc4fbeb218d9819b294842d0d366
#
_cell.length_a   1.000
_cell.length_b   1.000
_cell.length_c   1.000
_cell.angle_alpha   90.00
_cell.angle_beta   90.00
_cell.angle_gamma   90.00
#
_symmetry.space_group_name_H-M   'P 1'
#
loop_
_entity.id
_entity.type
_entity.pdbx_description
1 polymer ?
#
loop_
_entity_poly.entity_id
_entity_poly.type
_entity_poly.pdbx_seq_one_letter_code
_entity_poly.pdbx_strand_id
1 'polypeptide(L)'
;QIVGRAQTGEDALEMIKTTKPDVVLMDVIMPGMDGISVMEQVKNTEDLEKKPSFIVVSAAGSENVTEDAFRMGASYFIMKPFKPEVIMDKLHRIAGFGLKPGSFHMTASRKIKPYENQSEYMAQNLENDITQMLHEIGVPAHIKGYQYLRDAIAESVNDQEMLTSVTK
;
A
#
# COMPACT_ATOMS: atom_id res chain seq x y z
N GLN A 1 -4.72 19.83 -3.24
CA GLN A 1 -6.07 20.42 -3.28
C GLN A 1 -7.08 19.33 -3.58
N ILE A 2 -8.23 19.31 -2.88
CA ILE A 2 -9.36 18.43 -3.21
C ILE A 2 -10.10 19.06 -4.39
N VAL A 3 -10.24 18.33 -5.47
CA VAL A 3 -10.89 18.79 -6.71
C VAL A 3 -12.32 18.30 -6.84
N GLY A 4 -12.73 17.29 -6.05
CA GLY A 4 -14.11 16.79 -6.06
C GLY A 4 -14.36 15.70 -5.02
N ARG A 5 -15.64 15.38 -4.83
CA ARG A 5 -16.12 14.26 -4.01
C ARG A 5 -17.32 13.65 -4.71
N ALA A 6 -17.35 12.34 -4.82
CA ALA A 6 -18.44 11.55 -5.36
C ALA A 6 -19.01 10.61 -4.30
N GLN A 7 -20.27 10.27 -4.39
CA GLN A 7 -20.95 9.35 -3.48
C GLN A 7 -21.29 8.02 -4.14
N THR A 8 -21.29 7.96 -5.47
CA THR A 8 -21.54 6.76 -6.28
C THR A 8 -20.37 6.52 -7.23
N GLY A 9 -20.25 5.31 -7.75
CA GLY A 9 -19.21 5.00 -8.71
C GLY A 9 -19.39 5.72 -10.04
N GLU A 10 -20.64 5.91 -10.48
CA GLU A 10 -20.99 6.64 -11.70
C GLU A 10 -20.54 8.10 -11.61
N ASP A 11 -20.88 8.79 -10.51
CA ASP A 11 -20.46 10.15 -10.27
C ASP A 11 -18.92 10.26 -10.18
N ALA A 12 -18.29 9.27 -9.55
CA ALA A 12 -16.83 9.22 -9.45
C ALA A 12 -16.17 9.12 -10.83
N LEU A 13 -16.71 8.26 -11.71
CA LEU A 13 -16.20 8.09 -13.06
C LEU A 13 -16.34 9.37 -13.90
N GLU A 14 -17.51 10.03 -13.84
CA GLU A 14 -17.73 11.30 -14.53
C GLU A 14 -16.81 12.41 -13.99
N MET A 15 -16.66 12.49 -12.68
CA MET A 15 -15.77 13.45 -12.04
C MET A 15 -14.30 13.23 -12.40
N ILE A 16 -13.84 11.98 -12.46
CA ILE A 16 -12.47 11.66 -12.89
C ILE A 16 -12.22 12.13 -14.33
N LYS A 17 -13.18 11.89 -15.23
CA LYS A 17 -13.08 12.32 -16.63
C LYS A 17 -13.06 13.83 -16.79
N THR A 18 -13.84 14.55 -16.00
CA THR A 18 -13.99 16.00 -16.12
C THR A 18 -12.89 16.78 -15.39
N THR A 19 -12.49 16.33 -14.18
CA THR A 19 -11.50 17.06 -13.36
C THR A 19 -10.07 16.57 -13.58
N LYS A 20 -9.87 15.39 -14.18
CA LYS A 20 -8.57 14.77 -14.46
C LYS A 20 -7.63 14.84 -13.24
N PRO A 21 -8.02 14.28 -12.08
CA PRO A 21 -7.24 14.38 -10.87
C PRO A 21 -5.92 13.60 -10.97
N ASP A 22 -4.89 14.02 -10.24
CA ASP A 22 -3.63 13.26 -10.17
C ASP A 22 -3.77 11.99 -9.30
N VAL A 23 -4.61 12.06 -8.25
CA VAL A 23 -4.83 10.97 -7.29
C VAL A 23 -6.31 10.85 -6.97
N VAL A 24 -6.79 9.64 -6.89
CA VAL A 24 -8.17 9.31 -6.46
C VAL A 24 -8.09 8.43 -5.20
N LEU A 25 -8.74 8.87 -4.14
CA LEU A 25 -9.00 8.05 -2.97
C LEU A 25 -10.35 7.34 -3.19
N MET A 26 -10.32 6.01 -3.37
CA MET A 26 -11.45 5.22 -3.81
C MET A 26 -11.90 4.23 -2.74
N ASP A 27 -13.15 4.30 -2.33
CA ASP A 27 -13.77 3.20 -1.59
C ASP A 27 -14.15 2.07 -2.55
N VAL A 28 -13.96 0.82 -2.14
CA VAL A 28 -14.45 -0.33 -2.91
C VAL A 28 -15.95 -0.44 -2.80
N ILE A 29 -16.49 -0.23 -1.60
CA ILE A 29 -17.92 -0.44 -1.31
C ILE A 29 -18.65 0.89 -1.48
N MET A 30 -19.28 1.05 -2.62
CA MET A 30 -20.11 2.22 -2.94
C MET A 30 -21.45 1.80 -3.52
N PRO A 31 -22.51 2.63 -3.38
CA PRO A 31 -23.79 2.41 -4.08
C PRO A 31 -23.62 2.47 -5.59
N GLY A 32 -24.40 1.68 -6.32
CA GLY A 32 -24.34 1.60 -7.79
C GLY A 32 -23.08 0.84 -8.23
N MET A 33 -22.21 1.51 -8.95
CA MET A 33 -20.95 0.96 -9.41
C MET A 33 -19.92 0.93 -8.27
N ASP A 34 -19.32 -0.23 -8.02
CA ASP A 34 -18.24 -0.37 -7.03
C ASP A 34 -16.91 0.27 -7.48
N GLY A 35 -15.98 0.47 -6.52
CA GLY A 35 -14.72 1.14 -6.81
C GLY A 35 -13.81 0.38 -7.77
N ILE A 36 -13.84 -0.96 -7.78
CA ILE A 36 -13.05 -1.78 -8.70
C ILE A 36 -13.55 -1.58 -10.14
N SER A 37 -14.87 -1.59 -10.32
CA SER A 37 -15.50 -1.34 -11.62
C SER A 37 -15.21 0.07 -12.15
N VAL A 38 -15.18 1.08 -11.27
CA VAL A 38 -14.73 2.44 -11.65
C VAL A 38 -13.31 2.44 -12.15
N MET A 39 -12.39 1.78 -11.43
CA MET A 39 -10.98 1.68 -11.82
C MET A 39 -10.81 0.97 -13.16
N GLU A 40 -11.56 -0.10 -13.40
CA GLU A 40 -11.57 -0.82 -14.67
C GLU A 40 -12.01 0.08 -15.83
N GLN A 41 -13.10 0.83 -15.66
CA GLN A 41 -13.57 1.76 -16.67
C GLN A 41 -12.56 2.89 -16.94
N VAL A 42 -11.95 3.45 -15.90
CA VAL A 42 -10.88 4.45 -16.07
C VAL A 42 -9.67 3.87 -16.80
N LYS A 43 -9.30 2.62 -16.48
CA LYS A 43 -8.21 1.91 -17.16
C LYS A 43 -8.47 1.74 -18.66
N ASN A 44 -9.71 1.47 -19.05
CA ASN A 44 -10.14 1.21 -20.42
C ASN A 44 -10.53 2.50 -21.18
N THR A 45 -10.61 3.65 -20.50
CA THR A 45 -10.94 4.94 -21.14
C THR A 45 -9.73 5.46 -21.91
N GLU A 46 -9.88 5.71 -23.22
CA GLU A 46 -8.82 6.27 -24.08
C GLU A 46 -8.71 7.80 -23.97
N ASP A 47 -9.79 8.49 -23.58
CA ASP A 47 -9.86 9.96 -23.50
C ASP A 47 -9.04 10.58 -22.35
N LEU A 48 -8.46 9.76 -21.48
CA LEU A 48 -7.58 10.22 -20.39
C LEU A 48 -6.12 10.06 -20.79
N GLU A 49 -5.50 11.14 -21.24
CA GLU A 49 -4.06 11.18 -21.56
C GLU A 49 -3.19 10.75 -20.37
N LYS A 50 -3.60 11.12 -19.16
CA LYS A 50 -2.96 10.72 -17.89
C LYS A 50 -4.00 10.10 -16.98
N LYS A 51 -3.79 8.84 -16.62
CA LYS A 51 -4.65 8.14 -15.65
C LYS A 51 -4.24 8.54 -14.24
N PRO A 52 -5.21 8.72 -13.32
CA PRO A 52 -4.91 9.03 -11.92
C PRO A 52 -4.26 7.83 -11.21
N SER A 53 -3.48 8.11 -10.18
CA SER A 53 -3.06 7.10 -9.22
C SER A 53 -4.21 6.79 -8.26
N PHE A 54 -4.52 5.53 -8.03
CA PHE A 54 -5.57 5.11 -7.11
C PHE A 54 -4.99 4.70 -5.76
N ILE A 55 -5.54 5.28 -4.68
CA ILE A 55 -5.40 4.79 -3.32
C ILE A 55 -6.75 4.18 -2.95
N VAL A 56 -6.81 2.86 -2.88
CA VAL A 56 -8.04 2.14 -2.54
C VAL A 56 -8.17 2.07 -1.02
N VAL A 57 -9.38 2.33 -0.51
CA VAL A 57 -9.72 2.20 0.92
C VAL A 57 -10.93 1.29 1.04
N SER A 58 -10.89 0.30 1.92
CA SER A 58 -12.02 -0.63 2.07
C SER A 58 -12.16 -1.18 3.49
N ALA A 59 -13.40 -1.44 3.90
CA ALA A 59 -13.68 -2.23 5.10
C ALA A 59 -13.58 -3.74 4.81
N ALA A 60 -13.70 -4.17 3.56
CA ALA A 60 -13.52 -5.55 3.12
C ALA A 60 -12.12 -5.70 2.51
N GLY A 61 -11.29 -6.53 3.14
CA GLY A 61 -9.92 -6.82 2.71
C GLY A 61 -9.76 -8.32 2.44
N SER A 62 -10.70 -8.95 1.73
CA SER A 62 -10.46 -10.30 1.24
C SER A 62 -9.33 -10.26 0.22
N GLU A 63 -8.57 -11.34 0.17
CA GLU A 63 -7.44 -11.50 -0.76
C GLU A 63 -7.85 -11.19 -2.21
N ASN A 64 -9.01 -11.69 -2.64
CA ASN A 64 -9.55 -11.47 -3.98
C ASN A 64 -9.78 -9.98 -4.28
N VAL A 65 -10.39 -9.22 -3.35
CA VAL A 65 -10.66 -7.78 -3.53
C VAL A 65 -9.36 -6.98 -3.62
N THR A 66 -8.38 -7.35 -2.81
CA THR A 66 -7.07 -6.70 -2.81
C THR A 66 -6.32 -6.98 -4.12
N GLU A 67 -6.32 -8.24 -4.57
CA GLU A 67 -5.71 -8.64 -5.83
C GLU A 67 -6.38 -7.94 -7.03
N ASP A 68 -7.71 -7.90 -7.07
CA ASP A 68 -8.46 -7.21 -8.12
C ASP A 68 -8.14 -5.71 -8.15
N ALA A 69 -8.04 -5.05 -7.01
CA ALA A 69 -7.66 -3.65 -6.93
C ALA A 69 -6.27 -3.40 -7.55
N PHE A 70 -5.26 -4.19 -7.18
CA PHE A 70 -3.93 -4.05 -7.76
C PHE A 70 -3.89 -4.41 -9.24
N ARG A 71 -4.62 -5.41 -9.69
CA ARG A 71 -4.76 -5.76 -11.11
C ARG A 71 -5.39 -4.63 -11.92
N MET A 72 -6.33 -3.88 -11.33
CA MET A 72 -6.91 -2.69 -11.95
C MET A 72 -6.03 -1.46 -11.85
N GLY A 73 -4.89 -1.51 -11.15
CA GLY A 73 -3.90 -0.45 -11.12
C GLY A 73 -3.91 0.41 -9.86
N ALA A 74 -4.40 -0.12 -8.73
CA ALA A 74 -4.24 0.54 -7.45
C ALA A 74 -2.76 0.72 -7.10
N SER A 75 -2.37 1.93 -6.69
CA SER A 75 -1.04 2.20 -6.17
C SER A 75 -0.89 1.75 -4.72
N TYR A 76 -1.98 1.84 -3.95
CA TYR A 76 -2.05 1.43 -2.55
C TYR A 76 -3.44 0.89 -2.22
N PHE A 77 -3.48 -0.09 -1.31
CA PHE A 77 -4.71 -0.60 -0.71
C PHE A 77 -4.63 -0.41 0.81
N ILE A 78 -5.62 0.24 1.41
CA ILE A 78 -5.64 0.59 2.83
C ILE A 78 -6.92 0.07 3.46
N MET A 79 -6.77 -0.70 4.52
CA MET A 79 -7.91 -1.20 5.29
C MET A 79 -8.49 -0.14 6.21
N LYS A 80 -9.81 -0.04 6.27
CA LYS A 80 -10.53 0.72 7.30
C LYS A 80 -10.62 -0.10 8.59
N PRO A 81 -10.45 0.52 9.79
CA PRO A 81 -10.18 1.93 10.03
C PRO A 81 -8.70 2.30 9.84
N PHE A 82 -8.42 3.48 9.31
CA PHE A 82 -7.07 4.02 9.14
C PHE A 82 -6.94 5.41 9.76
N LYS A 83 -5.70 5.81 10.06
CA LYS A 83 -5.37 7.17 10.49
C LYS A 83 -5.15 8.07 9.28
N PRO A 84 -5.57 9.36 9.32
CA PRO A 84 -5.35 10.29 8.20
C PRO A 84 -3.89 10.40 7.74
N GLU A 85 -2.93 10.24 8.65
CA GLU A 85 -1.50 10.32 8.38
C GLU A 85 -1.06 9.25 7.36
N VAL A 86 -1.70 8.07 7.38
CA VAL A 86 -1.43 6.98 6.43
C VAL A 86 -1.74 7.41 5.00
N ILE A 87 -2.89 8.07 4.80
CA ILE A 87 -3.28 8.61 3.49
C ILE A 87 -2.32 9.72 3.06
N MET A 88 -1.97 10.63 3.98
CA MET A 88 -1.05 11.73 3.68
C MET A 88 0.33 11.25 3.26
N ASP A 89 0.87 10.20 3.92
CA ASP A 89 2.14 9.58 3.52
C ASP A 89 2.07 9.04 2.08
N LYS A 90 1.00 8.30 1.73
CA LYS A 90 0.84 7.76 0.38
C LYS A 90 0.67 8.87 -0.68
N LEU A 91 -0.07 9.92 -0.35
CA LEU A 91 -0.21 11.09 -1.22
C LEU A 91 1.14 11.77 -1.48
N HIS A 92 1.98 11.95 -0.44
CA HIS A 92 3.32 12.53 -0.60
C HIS A 92 4.22 11.66 -1.48
N ARG A 93 4.15 10.33 -1.34
CA ARG A 93 4.91 9.39 -2.18
C ARG A 93 4.49 9.47 -3.64
N ILE A 94 3.19 9.50 -3.93
CA ILE A 94 2.66 9.65 -5.30
C ILE A 94 3.05 10.99 -5.91
N ALA A 95 2.97 12.08 -5.13
CA ALA A 95 3.31 13.42 -5.59
C ALA A 95 4.83 13.65 -5.80
N GLY A 96 5.67 12.66 -5.53
CA GLY A 96 7.12 12.79 -5.65
C GLY A 96 7.76 13.62 -4.53
N PHE A 97 7.00 14.04 -3.52
CA PHE A 97 7.52 14.64 -2.28
C PHE A 97 8.00 13.58 -1.29
N GLY A 98 7.92 12.30 -1.64
CA GLY A 98 8.53 11.22 -0.90
C GLY A 98 10.05 11.39 -0.93
N LEU A 99 10.65 11.37 0.23
CA LEU A 99 12.08 11.38 0.47
C LEU A 99 12.78 10.50 -0.57
N LYS A 100 13.85 11.03 -1.18
CA LYS A 100 14.76 10.25 -2.01
C LYS A 100 15.05 8.93 -1.30
N PRO A 101 15.15 7.80 -2.00
CA PRO A 101 15.62 6.57 -1.39
C PRO A 101 16.98 6.88 -0.74
N GLY A 102 17.02 6.88 0.59
CA GLY A 102 18.23 7.21 1.35
C GLY A 102 18.12 8.34 2.37
N SER A 103 17.01 9.10 2.46
CA SER A 103 16.86 10.11 3.51
C SER A 103 15.81 9.70 4.55
N PHE A 104 16.06 8.61 5.27
CA PHE A 104 15.46 8.40 6.57
C PHE A 104 16.13 9.36 7.54
N HIS A 105 15.52 10.52 7.78
CA HIS A 105 15.87 11.30 8.96
C HIS A 105 15.26 10.55 10.16
N MET A 106 16.07 9.67 10.73
CA MET A 106 15.90 9.23 12.11
C MET A 106 16.12 10.45 13.01
N THR A 107 15.04 11.09 13.43
CA THR A 107 15.08 11.93 14.63
C THR A 107 15.11 11.02 15.85
N ALA A 108 16.26 10.50 16.17
CA ALA A 108 16.69 10.18 17.53
C ALA A 108 18.17 9.82 17.46
N SER A 109 18.98 10.62 18.11
CA SER A 109 20.40 10.34 18.33
C SER A 109 20.59 8.98 19.00
N ARG A 110 20.80 7.95 18.22
CA ARG A 110 21.51 6.76 18.68
C ARG A 110 22.85 6.75 17.96
N LYS A 111 23.90 7.00 18.75
CA LYS A 111 25.29 6.77 18.34
C LYS A 111 25.38 5.32 17.85
N ILE A 112 25.53 5.16 16.53
CA ILE A 112 25.80 3.87 15.92
C ILE A 112 27.20 3.47 16.39
N LYS A 113 27.28 2.47 17.27
CA LYS A 113 28.53 1.77 17.48
C LYS A 113 28.81 0.93 16.23
N PRO A 114 30.06 0.87 15.74
CA PRO A 114 30.40 -0.03 14.65
C PRO A 114 30.09 -1.46 15.10
N TYR A 115 29.28 -2.18 14.33
CA TYR A 115 28.94 -3.57 14.64
C TYR A 115 30.16 -4.46 14.40
N GLU A 116 30.53 -5.23 15.39
CA GLU A 116 31.63 -6.19 15.29
C GLU A 116 31.27 -7.45 14.51
N ASN A 117 29.96 -7.72 14.27
CA ASN A 117 29.49 -8.87 13.51
C ASN A 117 28.33 -8.53 12.55
N GLN A 118 28.57 -8.77 11.27
CA GLN A 118 27.61 -8.54 10.18
C GLN A 118 26.33 -9.38 10.33
N SER A 119 26.41 -10.55 10.96
CA SER A 119 25.28 -11.47 11.20
C SER A 119 24.29 -10.95 12.27
N GLU A 120 24.77 -10.33 13.34
CA GLU A 120 23.89 -9.73 14.37
C GLU A 120 23.18 -8.48 13.87
N TYR A 121 23.86 -7.69 13.03
CA TYR A 121 23.24 -6.56 12.34
C TYR A 121 22.13 -7.01 11.43
N MET A 122 22.34 -8.06 10.64
CA MET A 122 21.34 -8.58 9.74
C MET A 122 20.12 -9.14 10.48
N ALA A 123 20.30 -9.89 11.56
CA ALA A 123 19.19 -10.49 12.31
C ALA A 123 18.30 -9.44 13.00
N GLN A 124 18.86 -8.43 13.65
CA GLN A 124 18.08 -7.37 14.31
C GLN A 124 17.41 -6.40 13.33
N ASN A 125 18.03 -6.14 12.19
CA ASN A 125 17.41 -5.27 11.18
C ASN A 125 16.34 -6.00 10.35
N LEU A 126 16.51 -7.30 10.07
CA LEU A 126 15.55 -8.11 9.34
C LEU A 126 14.17 -8.08 10.01
N GLU A 127 14.09 -8.28 11.32
CA GLU A 127 12.80 -8.21 12.04
C GLU A 127 12.16 -6.81 11.99
N ASN A 128 12.97 -5.77 12.08
CA ASN A 128 12.48 -4.39 11.96
C ASN A 128 12.01 -4.09 10.54
N ASP A 129 12.76 -4.53 9.54
CA ASP A 129 12.43 -4.33 8.13
C ASP A 129 11.17 -5.10 7.73
N ILE A 130 11.00 -6.34 8.21
CA ILE A 130 9.78 -7.14 8.02
C ILE A 130 8.60 -6.45 8.71
N THR A 131 8.76 -5.99 9.94
CA THR A 131 7.72 -5.28 10.68
C THR A 131 7.30 -4.01 9.95
N GLN A 132 8.25 -3.25 9.44
CA GLN A 132 7.99 -2.06 8.64
C GLN A 132 7.30 -2.40 7.33
N MET A 133 7.74 -3.43 6.61
CA MET A 133 7.12 -3.91 5.38
C MET A 133 5.67 -4.33 5.62
N LEU A 134 5.41 -5.15 6.65
CA LEU A 134 4.05 -5.58 7.01
C LEU A 134 3.16 -4.39 7.36
N HIS A 135 3.71 -3.39 8.04
CA HIS A 135 2.99 -2.15 8.35
C HIS A 135 2.73 -1.32 7.09
N GLU A 136 3.67 -1.27 6.14
CA GLU A 136 3.53 -0.55 4.87
C GLU A 136 2.48 -1.18 3.95
N ILE A 137 2.38 -2.51 3.92
CA ILE A 137 1.32 -3.21 3.17
C ILE A 137 -0.02 -3.23 3.90
N GLY A 138 -0.09 -2.64 5.12
CA GLY A 138 -1.32 -2.45 5.85
C GLY A 138 -1.75 -3.64 6.71
N VAL A 139 -0.85 -4.57 7.05
CA VAL A 139 -1.13 -5.67 7.97
C VAL A 139 -1.10 -5.15 9.41
N PRO A 140 -2.25 -5.17 10.15
CA PRO A 140 -2.27 -4.64 11.51
C PRO A 140 -1.53 -5.55 12.50
N ALA A 141 -0.69 -4.97 13.36
CA ALA A 141 0.09 -5.73 14.35
C ALA A 141 -0.75 -6.48 15.40
N HIS A 142 -2.04 -6.15 15.54
CA HIS A 142 -2.94 -6.76 16.53
C HIS A 142 -3.70 -8.00 16.04
N ILE A 143 -3.58 -8.37 14.76
CA ILE A 143 -4.19 -9.61 14.27
C ILE A 143 -3.40 -10.82 14.73
N LYS A 144 -4.12 -11.90 15.10
CA LYS A 144 -3.51 -13.13 15.63
C LYS A 144 -2.49 -13.78 14.69
N GLY A 145 -2.60 -13.54 13.38
CA GLY A 145 -1.68 -14.06 12.36
C GLY A 145 -0.42 -13.24 12.13
N TYR A 146 -0.32 -12.02 12.69
CA TYR A 146 0.81 -11.12 12.43
C TYR A 146 2.16 -11.72 12.83
N GLN A 147 2.24 -12.33 14.00
CA GLN A 147 3.48 -12.94 14.48
C GLN A 147 3.90 -14.12 13.60
N TYR A 148 2.95 -14.97 13.21
CA TYR A 148 3.24 -16.09 12.31
C TYR A 148 3.71 -15.62 10.94
N LEU A 149 3.11 -14.56 10.40
CA LEU A 149 3.51 -14.00 9.12
C LEU A 149 4.91 -13.39 9.20
N ARG A 150 5.21 -12.64 10.26
CA ARG A 150 6.54 -12.07 10.50
C ARG A 150 7.61 -13.16 10.62
N ASP A 151 7.32 -14.18 11.42
CA ASP A 151 8.26 -15.28 11.68
C ASP A 151 8.48 -16.11 10.41
N ALA A 152 7.42 -16.38 9.62
CA ALA A 152 7.52 -17.08 8.34
C ALA A 152 8.37 -16.31 7.32
N ILE A 153 8.22 -14.98 7.23
CA ILE A 153 9.04 -14.15 6.35
C ILE A 153 10.50 -14.16 6.83
N ALA A 154 10.74 -14.05 8.14
CA ALA A 154 12.08 -14.10 8.70
C ALA A 154 12.79 -15.44 8.43
N GLU A 155 12.07 -16.56 8.58
CA GLU A 155 12.59 -17.90 8.24
C GLU A 155 12.85 -18.03 6.73
N SER A 156 11.93 -17.56 5.88
CA SER A 156 12.10 -17.64 4.40
C SER A 156 13.31 -16.86 3.89
N VAL A 157 13.69 -15.76 4.54
CA VAL A 157 14.88 -14.99 4.17
C VAL A 157 16.16 -15.70 4.60
N ASN A 158 16.13 -16.44 5.72
CA ASN A 158 17.28 -17.17 6.25
C ASN A 158 17.48 -18.54 5.58
N ASP A 159 16.42 -19.12 5.03
CA ASP A 159 16.44 -20.45 4.38
C ASP A 159 15.92 -20.37 2.95
N GLN A 160 16.83 -20.20 1.99
CA GLN A 160 16.51 -20.17 0.56
C GLN A 160 15.94 -21.49 0.02
N GLU A 161 16.13 -22.60 0.71
CA GLU A 161 15.55 -23.90 0.31
C GLU A 161 14.03 -23.95 0.56
N MET A 162 13.53 -23.21 1.57
CA MET A 162 12.09 -23.12 1.82
C MET A 162 11.33 -22.48 0.65
N LEU A 163 11.88 -21.45 0.02
CA LEU A 163 11.23 -20.76 -1.12
C LEU A 163 11.06 -21.68 -2.35
N THR A 164 11.90 -22.69 -2.50
CA THR A 164 11.82 -23.65 -3.62
C THR A 164 10.87 -24.80 -3.35
N SER A 165 10.50 -25.07 -2.09
CA SER A 165 9.61 -26.16 -1.70
C SER A 165 8.11 -25.80 -1.76
N VAL A 166 7.77 -24.51 -1.77
CA VAL A 166 6.38 -24.01 -1.79
C VAL A 166 5.79 -23.99 -3.21
N THR A 167 6.62 -24.18 -4.25
CA THR A 167 6.22 -24.12 -5.67
C THR A 167 5.99 -25.47 -6.33
N LYS A 168 5.72 -26.54 -5.54
CA LYS A 168 5.34 -27.86 -6.07
C LYS A 168 3.93 -28.25 -5.71
#